data_8e12a17c70b035da786c8a2f7c9d38c0
#
_entry.id   8e12a17c70b035da786c8a2f7c9d38c0
#
_cell.length_a   1.000
_cell.length_b   1.000
_cell.length_c   1.000
_cell.angle_alpha   90.00
_cell.angle_beta   90.00
_cell.angle_gamma   90.00
#
_symmetry.space_group_name_H-M   'P 1'
#
loop_
_entity.id
_entity.type
_entity.pdbx_description
1 polymer ?
#
loop_
_entity_poly.entity_id
_entity_poly.type
_entity_poly.pdbx_seq_one_letter_code
_entity_poly.pdbx_strand_id
1 'polypeptide(L)'
;ISVFVFALADRVDAKNYEATTTMSLAKSSAINPNETLLDVNNQTVWLRQDGYFHWSDHFSGLNGTFPKGTSGTVFAQGAVWGGKVNDGNNPVVRVNGSTYNNGLQAGKVLVDANGKATGADSPEGYRVWRVHRNWETMNLVTPASQFFGKQEGQVTDANIAEIREQYRTDWVNWPADKGAPYEDVNNDGNYDPNENIPGYPGADQTLWIVANDLNPGISASVYGSPPIG
;
A
#
# COMPACT_ATOMS: atom_id res chain seq x y z
N ILE A 1 12.15 -9.79 2.97
CA ILE A 1 10.82 -9.14 2.80
C ILE A 1 10.66 -8.19 3.96
N SER A 2 10.76 -6.90 3.70
CA SER A 2 10.58 -5.90 4.74
C SER A 2 9.24 -5.20 4.56
N VAL A 3 8.38 -5.35 5.57
CA VAL A 3 7.13 -4.63 5.67
C VAL A 3 7.38 -3.41 6.54
N PHE A 4 7.12 -2.21 6.03
CA PHE A 4 7.17 -1.00 6.84
C PHE A 4 5.77 -0.62 7.25
N VAL A 5 5.58 -0.52 8.56
CA VAL A 5 4.30 -0.21 9.18
C VAL A 5 4.49 0.99 10.11
N PHE A 6 3.64 1.99 9.95
CA PHE A 6 3.56 3.12 10.87
C PHE A 6 2.23 3.08 11.62
N ALA A 7 2.27 3.05 12.95
CA ALA A 7 1.11 2.90 13.82
C ALA A 7 0.97 4.01 14.87
N LEU A 8 -0.27 4.41 15.15
CA LEU A 8 -0.70 5.10 16.38
C LEU A 8 -2.14 4.69 16.70
N ALA A 9 -2.41 4.36 17.96
CA ALA A 9 -3.60 3.61 18.39
C ALA A 9 -4.63 4.39 19.19
N ASP A 10 -5.91 4.06 18.95
CA ASP A 10 -7.01 4.07 19.93
C ASP A 10 -8.03 2.97 19.58
N ARG A 11 -8.69 2.34 20.56
CA ARG A 11 -9.46 1.09 20.44
C ARG A 11 -10.90 1.31 20.02
N VAL A 12 -11.41 0.45 19.12
CA VAL A 12 -12.84 0.35 18.74
C VAL A 12 -13.27 -1.12 18.62
N ASP A 13 -14.49 -1.43 19.06
CA ASP A 13 -15.09 -2.76 19.10
C ASP A 13 -15.55 -3.27 17.72
N ALA A 14 -15.42 -4.58 17.50
CA ALA A 14 -15.85 -5.27 16.27
C ALA A 14 -17.39 -5.25 16.09
N LYS A 15 -17.86 -5.05 14.87
CA LYS A 15 -19.28 -5.09 14.48
C LYS A 15 -19.53 -6.12 13.37
N ASN A 16 -20.71 -6.77 13.43
CA ASN A 16 -21.14 -7.77 12.48
C ASN A 16 -21.43 -7.18 11.08
N TYR A 17 -20.84 -7.76 10.06
CA TYR A 17 -21.15 -7.55 8.65
C TYR A 17 -21.96 -8.72 8.10
N GLU A 18 -23.15 -8.47 7.57
CA GLU A 18 -23.86 -9.50 6.83
C GLU A 18 -23.19 -9.69 5.45
N ALA A 19 -22.78 -10.91 5.17
CA ALA A 19 -22.29 -11.33 3.88
C ALA A 19 -23.44 -11.25 2.86
N THR A 20 -23.58 -10.11 2.18
CA THR A 20 -24.53 -9.99 1.08
C THR A 20 -23.91 -10.60 -0.17
N THR A 21 -24.45 -11.74 -0.53
CA THR A 21 -24.18 -12.53 -1.72
C THR A 21 -24.24 -11.67 -3.00
N THR A 22 -23.25 -11.89 -3.88
CA THR A 22 -23.24 -11.43 -5.27
C THR A 22 -23.45 -9.93 -5.50
N MET A 23 -22.40 -9.16 -5.28
CA MET A 23 -22.29 -7.91 -6.00
C MET A 23 -21.65 -8.18 -7.38
N SER A 24 -22.45 -7.98 -8.43
CA SER A 24 -21.95 -7.72 -9.77
C SER A 24 -20.79 -6.72 -9.66
N LEU A 25 -19.71 -6.97 -10.39
CA LEU A 25 -18.62 -6.02 -10.58
C LEU A 25 -19.21 -4.64 -10.93
N ALA A 26 -19.48 -3.85 -9.91
CA ALA A 26 -19.87 -2.47 -10.08
C ALA A 26 -18.70 -1.78 -10.77
N LYS A 27 -19.01 -1.01 -11.80
CA LYS A 27 -18.12 -0.15 -12.59
C LYS A 27 -16.88 0.23 -11.82
N SER A 28 -15.70 0.01 -12.42
CA SER A 28 -14.41 0.39 -11.86
C SER A 28 -14.54 1.78 -11.26
N SER A 29 -14.24 1.90 -9.99
CA SER A 29 -14.10 3.19 -9.33
C SER A 29 -13.05 3.98 -10.14
N ALA A 30 -13.20 5.28 -10.23
CA ALA A 30 -12.20 6.13 -10.88
C ALA A 30 -10.87 6.13 -10.10
N ILE A 31 -10.84 5.53 -8.93
CA ILE A 31 -9.66 5.35 -8.09
C ILE A 31 -8.71 4.36 -8.74
N ASN A 32 -7.49 4.82 -9.04
CA ASN A 32 -6.43 3.97 -9.56
C ASN A 32 -5.97 3.00 -8.45
N PRO A 33 -6.17 1.68 -8.60
CA PRO A 33 -5.78 0.72 -7.58
C PRO A 33 -4.25 0.56 -7.43
N ASN A 34 -3.47 1.10 -8.37
CA ASN A 34 -2.02 0.99 -8.39
C ASN A 34 -1.32 2.01 -7.50
N GLU A 35 -2.07 2.94 -6.93
CA GLU A 35 -1.54 3.96 -6.04
C GLU A 35 -2.61 4.45 -5.07
N THR A 36 -2.18 4.91 -3.90
CA THR A 36 -3.08 5.46 -2.88
C THR A 36 -2.36 6.42 -1.96
N LEU A 37 -3.12 7.08 -1.10
CA LEU A 37 -2.66 8.13 -0.22
C LEU A 37 -2.61 7.67 1.23
N LEU A 38 -1.46 7.88 1.90
CA LEU A 38 -1.36 7.89 3.35
C LEU A 38 -1.66 9.31 3.84
N ASP A 39 -2.72 9.46 4.64
CA ASP A 39 -3.24 10.78 5.02
C ASP A 39 -3.72 10.85 6.48
N VAL A 40 -3.42 9.87 7.30
CA VAL A 40 -3.92 9.80 8.68
C VAL A 40 -3.24 10.80 9.62
N ASN A 41 -1.99 11.11 9.40
CA ASN A 41 -1.20 12.03 10.22
C ASN A 41 -1.14 13.45 9.60
N ASN A 42 -0.25 14.29 10.09
CA ASN A 42 -0.04 15.65 9.57
C ASN A 42 0.85 15.70 8.31
N GLN A 43 1.08 14.55 7.69
CA GLN A 43 1.78 14.41 6.40
C GLN A 43 0.89 13.64 5.44
N THR A 44 0.91 14.01 4.17
CA THR A 44 0.32 13.21 3.10
C THR A 44 1.41 12.70 2.19
N VAL A 45 1.30 11.42 1.84
CA VAL A 45 2.25 10.75 0.96
C VAL A 45 1.50 9.76 0.08
N TRP A 46 1.81 9.75 -1.21
CA TRP A 46 1.29 8.76 -2.12
C TRP A 46 2.20 7.52 -2.15
N LEU A 47 1.66 6.35 -2.27
CA LEU A 47 2.34 5.07 -2.41
C LEU A 47 1.84 4.36 -3.66
N ARG A 48 2.78 3.89 -4.49
CA ARG A 48 2.50 3.04 -5.64
C ARG A 48 2.71 1.57 -5.30
N GLN A 49 2.05 0.71 -6.08
CA GLN A 49 2.11 -0.76 -5.93
C GLN A 49 3.52 -1.35 -6.05
N ASP A 50 4.45 -0.65 -6.69
CA ASP A 50 5.84 -1.04 -6.86
C ASP A 50 6.76 -0.50 -5.74
N GLY A 51 6.20 -0.03 -4.63
CA GLY A 51 6.96 0.47 -3.50
C GLY A 51 7.51 1.88 -3.66
N TYR A 52 7.11 2.59 -4.71
CA TYR A 52 7.52 3.97 -4.88
C TYR A 52 6.71 4.90 -3.99
N PHE A 53 7.38 5.45 -2.99
CA PHE A 53 6.81 6.51 -2.17
C PHE A 53 7.12 7.84 -2.85
N HIS A 54 6.14 8.55 -3.20
CA HIS A 54 5.73 9.49 -3.97
C HIS A 54 6.22 10.80 -4.17
N TRP A 55 6.33 11.12 -5.32
CA TRP A 55 6.91 12.33 -5.85
C TRP A 55 5.91 13.33 -6.46
N SER A 56 4.70 13.09 -6.56
CA SER A 56 3.72 14.11 -6.91
C SER A 56 2.33 13.71 -6.57
N ASP A 57 1.66 14.54 -5.84
CA ASP A 57 0.24 14.51 -5.87
C ASP A 57 -0.20 14.81 -7.31
N HIS A 58 -1.13 14.04 -7.83
CA HIS A 58 -1.61 14.14 -9.21
C HIS A 58 -2.23 15.48 -9.55
N PHE A 59 -2.49 16.32 -8.58
CA PHE A 59 -3.28 17.52 -8.71
C PHE A 59 -2.47 18.79 -8.49
N SER A 60 -1.49 18.77 -7.62
CA SER A 60 -0.70 19.96 -7.28
C SER A 60 0.74 19.90 -7.76
N GLY A 61 1.22 18.73 -8.19
CA GLY A 61 2.62 18.48 -8.50
C GLY A 61 3.52 18.58 -7.26
N LEU A 62 2.94 18.61 -6.07
CA LEU A 62 3.66 18.63 -4.81
C LEU A 62 3.95 17.19 -4.36
N ASN A 63 5.09 17.04 -3.74
CA ASN A 63 5.53 15.80 -3.11
C ASN A 63 4.90 15.69 -1.73
N GLY A 64 5.29 14.69 -0.93
CA GLY A 64 4.78 14.55 0.41
C GLY A 64 4.66 15.91 1.13
N THR A 65 3.46 16.30 1.53
CA THR A 65 3.18 17.63 2.10
C THR A 65 3.24 17.58 3.62
N PHE A 66 3.84 18.60 4.22
CA PHE A 66 3.87 18.78 5.66
C PHE A 66 3.97 20.30 6.01
N PRO A 67 3.11 20.81 6.89
CA PRO A 67 1.88 20.19 7.39
C PRO A 67 0.90 19.84 6.26
N LYS A 68 0.03 18.87 6.52
CA LYS A 68 -1.01 18.44 5.57
C LYS A 68 -1.74 19.64 4.94
N GLY A 69 -1.88 19.61 3.61
CA GLY A 69 -2.56 20.67 2.86
C GLY A 69 -1.72 21.93 2.62
N THR A 70 -0.41 21.90 2.90
CA THR A 70 0.50 23.03 2.68
C THR A 70 1.50 22.72 1.57
N SER A 71 2.80 22.92 1.84
CA SER A 71 3.86 22.79 0.84
C SER A 71 4.45 21.38 0.81
N GLY A 72 4.92 20.95 -0.36
CA GLY A 72 5.72 19.73 -0.51
C GLY A 72 7.06 19.88 0.21
N THR A 73 7.34 18.93 1.10
CA THR A 73 8.54 18.91 1.92
C THR A 73 9.41 17.68 1.68
N VAL A 74 8.83 16.62 1.12
CA VAL A 74 9.52 15.38 0.79
C VAL A 74 9.41 15.16 -0.71
N PHE A 75 10.52 15.18 -1.42
CA PHE A 75 10.54 15.00 -2.87
C PHE A 75 10.39 13.52 -3.26
N ALA A 76 11.14 12.66 -2.63
CA ALA A 76 11.06 11.21 -2.79
C ALA A 76 11.55 10.54 -1.51
N GLN A 77 10.95 9.39 -1.19
CA GLN A 77 11.39 8.53 -0.10
C GLN A 77 11.12 7.07 -0.49
N GLY A 78 11.78 6.15 0.19
CA GLY A 78 11.57 4.73 -0.03
C GLY A 78 12.55 3.88 0.75
N ALA A 79 12.45 2.58 0.58
CA ALA A 79 13.35 1.63 1.19
C ALA A 79 14.50 1.31 0.23
N VAL A 80 15.71 1.34 0.75
CA VAL A 80 16.91 0.87 0.07
C VAL A 80 17.55 -0.21 0.92
N TRP A 81 17.92 -1.31 0.29
CA TRP A 81 18.63 -2.39 0.95
C TRP A 81 19.82 -2.85 0.14
N GLY A 82 20.78 -3.49 0.79
CA GLY A 82 21.95 -4.03 0.14
C GLY A 82 22.55 -5.19 0.90
N GLY A 83 23.29 -5.99 0.19
CA GLY A 83 23.91 -7.17 0.79
C GLY A 83 24.87 -7.88 -0.14
N LYS A 84 25.45 -8.97 0.38
CA LYS A 84 26.23 -9.93 -0.40
C LYS A 84 25.30 -11.02 -0.92
N VAL A 85 25.30 -11.23 -2.22
CA VAL A 85 24.50 -12.26 -2.90
C VAL A 85 25.42 -13.35 -3.44
N ASN A 86 25.14 -14.60 -3.08
CA ASN A 86 25.95 -15.76 -3.46
C ASN A 86 25.23 -16.60 -4.53
N ASP A 87 24.94 -16.00 -5.67
CA ASP A 87 24.28 -16.65 -6.81
C ASP A 87 25.24 -17.00 -7.97
N GLY A 88 26.53 -16.79 -7.75
CA GLY A 88 27.56 -17.02 -8.78
C GLY A 88 27.75 -15.84 -9.75
N ASN A 89 27.00 -14.80 -9.68
CA ASN A 89 27.07 -13.62 -10.55
C ASN A 89 27.80 -12.45 -9.88
N ASN A 90 28.34 -11.55 -10.68
CA ASN A 90 28.97 -10.31 -10.23
C ASN A 90 28.07 -9.10 -10.54
N PRO A 91 28.18 -8.01 -9.74
CA PRO A 91 28.93 -7.91 -8.49
C PRO A 91 28.28 -8.72 -7.36
N VAL A 92 29.11 -9.23 -6.43
CA VAL A 92 28.62 -9.95 -5.24
C VAL A 92 27.93 -9.01 -4.24
N VAL A 93 28.42 -7.79 -4.12
CA VAL A 93 27.76 -6.76 -3.30
C VAL A 93 26.79 -6.00 -4.17
N ARG A 94 25.52 -6.00 -3.78
CA ARG A 94 24.45 -5.36 -4.52
C ARG A 94 23.62 -4.44 -3.64
N VAL A 95 23.01 -3.46 -4.27
CA VAL A 95 22.04 -2.55 -3.65
C VAL A 95 20.85 -2.43 -4.58
N ASN A 96 19.65 -2.35 -4.01
CA ASN A 96 18.43 -2.02 -4.73
C ASN A 96 17.42 -1.33 -3.80
N GLY A 97 16.32 -0.87 -4.37
CA GLY A 97 15.28 -0.19 -3.60
C GLY A 97 14.50 0.83 -4.40
N SER A 98 13.91 1.76 -3.68
CA SER A 98 13.12 2.83 -4.25
C SER A 98 13.44 4.14 -3.50
N THR A 99 13.90 5.15 -4.25
CA THR A 99 14.12 6.52 -3.75
C THR A 99 13.76 7.51 -4.87
N TYR A 100 14.73 8.23 -5.45
CA TYR A 100 14.51 9.05 -6.64
C TYR A 100 14.14 8.21 -7.86
N ASN A 101 14.71 7.04 -7.95
CA ASN A 101 14.40 6.06 -8.97
C ASN A 101 13.88 4.80 -8.29
N ASN A 102 13.06 4.05 -9.00
CA ASN A 102 12.47 2.82 -8.48
C ASN A 102 13.08 1.60 -9.16
N GLY A 103 13.78 0.78 -8.39
CA GLY A 103 14.33 -0.51 -8.82
C GLY A 103 13.41 -1.70 -8.58
N LEU A 104 12.17 -1.46 -8.18
CA LEU A 104 11.21 -2.48 -7.78
C LEU A 104 10.10 -2.65 -8.80
N GLN A 105 9.43 -3.80 -8.72
CA GLN A 105 8.16 -4.08 -9.40
C GLN A 105 7.16 -4.68 -8.41
N ALA A 106 5.87 -4.55 -8.71
CA ALA A 106 4.82 -5.21 -7.94
C ALA A 106 4.91 -6.74 -8.11
N GLY A 107 4.50 -7.48 -7.08
CA GLY A 107 4.42 -8.92 -7.08
C GLY A 107 5.32 -9.58 -6.03
N LYS A 108 4.95 -10.80 -5.63
CA LYS A 108 5.74 -11.59 -4.68
C LYS A 108 6.88 -12.31 -5.37
N VAL A 109 7.92 -12.60 -4.60
CA VAL A 109 8.98 -13.53 -4.99
C VAL A 109 8.42 -14.95 -4.96
N LEU A 110 8.60 -15.69 -6.06
CA LEU A 110 8.32 -17.12 -6.13
C LEU A 110 9.55 -17.89 -5.67
N VAL A 111 9.36 -18.86 -4.80
CA VAL A 111 10.44 -19.65 -4.25
C VAL A 111 10.21 -21.14 -4.49
N ASP A 112 11.30 -21.88 -4.65
CA ASP A 112 11.26 -23.35 -4.70
C ASP A 112 11.10 -23.98 -3.29
N ALA A 113 11.08 -25.30 -3.23
CA ALA A 113 10.97 -26.06 -1.98
C ALA A 113 12.12 -25.80 -0.98
N ASN A 114 13.23 -25.25 -1.43
CA ASN A 114 14.38 -24.91 -0.60
C ASN A 114 14.41 -23.42 -0.21
N GLY A 115 13.36 -22.66 -0.58
CA GLY A 115 13.28 -21.23 -0.31
C GLY A 115 14.11 -20.36 -1.26
N LYS A 116 14.67 -20.93 -2.34
CA LYS A 116 15.41 -20.17 -3.34
C LYS A 116 14.46 -19.47 -4.30
N ALA A 117 14.71 -18.19 -4.56
CA ALA A 117 13.95 -17.42 -5.54
C ALA A 117 14.05 -18.07 -6.94
N THR A 118 12.90 -18.28 -7.56
CA THR A 118 12.76 -18.83 -8.92
C THR A 118 12.22 -17.82 -9.92
N GLY A 119 11.76 -16.69 -9.44
CA GLY A 119 11.19 -15.61 -10.23
C GLY A 119 10.26 -14.74 -9.40
N ALA A 120 9.55 -13.87 -10.09
CA ALA A 120 8.51 -13.04 -9.50
C ALA A 120 7.14 -13.40 -10.10
N ASP A 121 6.10 -13.26 -9.29
CA ASP A 121 4.72 -13.35 -9.78
C ASP A 121 4.42 -12.17 -10.73
N SER A 122 3.44 -12.36 -11.63
CA SER A 122 3.01 -11.28 -12.50
C SER A 122 2.57 -10.06 -11.70
N PRO A 123 2.97 -8.84 -12.08
CA PRO A 123 2.49 -7.61 -11.43
C PRO A 123 0.97 -7.44 -11.49
N GLU A 124 0.31 -8.09 -12.45
CA GLU A 124 -1.14 -8.09 -12.58
C GLU A 124 -1.81 -8.73 -11.35
N GLY A 125 -2.77 -8.05 -10.78
CA GLY A 125 -3.44 -8.49 -9.55
C GLY A 125 -2.78 -8.06 -8.24
N TYR A 126 -1.62 -7.39 -8.31
CA TYR A 126 -1.06 -6.70 -7.17
C TYR A 126 -1.40 -5.22 -7.25
N ARG A 127 -1.87 -4.67 -6.15
CA ARG A 127 -2.27 -3.27 -6.03
C ARG A 127 -1.88 -2.71 -4.67
N VAL A 128 -2.09 -1.45 -4.45
CA VAL A 128 -2.01 -0.88 -3.10
C VAL A 128 -3.34 -1.12 -2.40
N TRP A 129 -3.27 -1.65 -1.20
CA TRP A 129 -4.41 -1.83 -0.30
C TRP A 129 -4.37 -0.74 0.75
N ARG A 130 -5.53 -0.21 1.11
CA ARG A 130 -5.66 0.89 2.05
C ARG A 130 -6.84 0.66 2.97
N VAL A 131 -6.56 0.49 4.25
CA VAL A 131 -7.60 0.35 5.28
C VAL A 131 -7.43 1.42 6.34
N HIS A 132 -8.54 1.85 6.90
CA HIS A 132 -8.58 2.74 8.05
C HIS A 132 -9.50 2.15 9.10
N ARG A 133 -9.04 2.08 10.35
CA ARG A 133 -9.76 1.43 11.45
C ARG A 133 -11.17 1.96 11.66
N ASN A 134 -11.37 3.25 11.48
CA ASN A 134 -12.64 3.94 11.71
C ASN A 134 -13.36 4.37 10.41
N TRP A 135 -13.08 3.71 9.29
CA TRP A 135 -13.54 4.15 7.97
C TRP A 135 -15.06 4.33 7.86
N GLU A 136 -15.86 3.60 8.64
CA GLU A 136 -17.32 3.67 8.62
C GLU A 136 -17.85 4.97 9.21
N THR A 137 -17.22 5.45 10.28
CA THR A 137 -17.75 6.54 11.12
C THR A 137 -16.97 7.84 10.98
N MET A 138 -15.74 7.79 10.45
CA MET A 138 -14.90 8.97 10.31
C MET A 138 -15.46 9.96 9.28
N ASN A 139 -15.13 11.23 9.46
CA ASN A 139 -15.40 12.25 8.45
C ASN A 139 -14.44 12.04 7.26
N LEU A 140 -15.01 11.81 6.09
CA LEU A 140 -14.27 11.54 4.85
C LEU A 140 -14.11 12.78 3.95
N VAL A 141 -14.52 13.96 4.38
CA VAL A 141 -14.37 15.19 3.57
C VAL A 141 -12.89 15.50 3.34
N THR A 142 -12.07 15.55 4.38
CA THR A 142 -10.62 15.80 4.27
C THR A 142 -9.91 14.68 3.49
N PRO A 143 -10.10 13.38 3.76
CA PRO A 143 -9.57 12.31 2.93
C PRO A 143 -9.95 12.42 1.45
N ALA A 144 -11.20 12.73 1.15
CA ALA A 144 -11.67 12.90 -0.22
C ALA A 144 -11.07 14.16 -0.88
N SER A 145 -10.99 15.26 -0.14
CA SER A 145 -10.34 16.49 -0.58
C SER A 145 -8.91 16.22 -1.07
N GLN A 146 -8.14 15.53 -0.26
CA GLN A 146 -6.75 15.23 -0.56
C GLN A 146 -6.59 14.20 -1.67
N PHE A 147 -7.42 13.16 -1.64
CA PHE A 147 -7.37 12.10 -2.65
C PHE A 147 -7.72 12.62 -4.04
N PHE A 148 -8.73 13.50 -4.16
CA PHE A 148 -9.18 14.06 -5.43
C PHE A 148 -8.57 15.44 -5.76
N GLY A 149 -7.66 15.96 -4.93
CA GLY A 149 -7.04 17.27 -5.14
C GLY A 149 -8.04 18.42 -5.18
N LYS A 150 -9.07 18.36 -4.36
CA LYS A 150 -10.12 19.37 -4.28
C LYS A 150 -10.03 20.15 -2.97
N GLN A 151 -10.54 21.38 -2.96
CA GLN A 151 -10.82 22.05 -1.69
C GLN A 151 -11.98 21.34 -0.98
N GLU A 152 -11.99 21.31 0.35
CA GLU A 152 -13.04 20.62 1.11
C GLU A 152 -14.46 21.06 0.73
N GLY A 153 -14.66 22.36 0.48
CA GLY A 153 -15.96 22.89 0.02
C GLY A 153 -16.36 22.46 -1.41
N GLN A 154 -15.48 21.79 -2.15
CA GLN A 154 -15.73 21.25 -3.49
C GLN A 154 -15.89 19.73 -3.49
N VAL A 155 -15.72 19.10 -2.35
CA VAL A 155 -15.92 17.65 -2.18
C VAL A 155 -17.41 17.36 -2.27
N THR A 156 -17.78 16.43 -3.14
CA THR A 156 -19.17 16.01 -3.32
C THR A 156 -19.46 14.73 -2.54
N ASP A 157 -20.75 14.47 -2.29
CA ASP A 157 -21.17 13.19 -1.68
C ASP A 157 -20.69 11.98 -2.49
N ALA A 158 -20.61 12.11 -3.80
CA ALA A 158 -20.05 11.06 -4.68
C ALA A 158 -18.57 10.81 -4.37
N ASN A 159 -17.76 11.82 -4.14
CA ASN A 159 -16.36 11.67 -3.76
C ASN A 159 -16.23 10.95 -2.41
N ILE A 160 -17.06 11.33 -1.45
CA ILE A 160 -17.10 10.69 -0.12
C ILE A 160 -17.51 9.23 -0.24
N ALA A 161 -18.55 8.94 -1.03
CA ALA A 161 -19.02 7.58 -1.26
C ALA A 161 -17.96 6.70 -1.92
N GLU A 162 -17.18 7.24 -2.86
CA GLU A 162 -16.11 6.53 -3.56
C GLU A 162 -14.96 6.17 -2.59
N ILE A 163 -14.51 7.09 -1.74
CA ILE A 163 -13.50 6.80 -0.70
C ILE A 163 -14.02 5.76 0.29
N ARG A 164 -15.27 5.87 0.73
CA ARG A 164 -15.89 4.91 1.65
C ARG A 164 -15.97 3.52 1.04
N GLU A 165 -16.34 3.43 -0.23
CA GLU A 165 -16.42 2.15 -0.94
C GLU A 165 -15.04 1.53 -1.16
N GLN A 166 -14.00 2.33 -1.39
CA GLN A 166 -12.64 1.83 -1.43
C GLN A 166 -12.24 1.21 -0.10
N TYR A 167 -12.44 1.92 1.02
CA TYR A 167 -12.13 1.38 2.34
C TYR A 167 -12.91 0.08 2.63
N ARG A 168 -14.21 0.06 2.31
CA ARG A 168 -15.05 -1.13 2.47
C ARG A 168 -14.51 -2.30 1.65
N THR A 169 -14.20 -2.05 0.39
CA THR A 169 -13.69 -3.08 -0.52
C THR A 169 -12.35 -3.64 -0.05
N ASP A 170 -11.45 -2.76 0.40
CA ASP A 170 -10.14 -3.17 0.91
C ASP A 170 -10.24 -3.90 2.25
N TRP A 171 -11.19 -3.50 3.10
CA TRP A 171 -11.48 -4.19 4.35
C TRP A 171 -11.97 -5.60 4.11
N VAL A 172 -13.00 -5.77 3.28
CA VAL A 172 -13.63 -7.07 3.02
C VAL A 172 -12.67 -8.04 2.31
N ASN A 173 -11.85 -7.53 1.40
CA ASN A 173 -10.95 -8.35 0.58
C ASN A 173 -9.48 -8.23 1.01
N TRP A 174 -9.21 -7.92 2.26
CA TRP A 174 -7.85 -7.74 2.76
C TRP A 174 -6.98 -8.97 2.46
N PRO A 175 -5.80 -8.81 1.86
CA PRO A 175 -5.02 -9.93 1.34
C PRO A 175 -4.18 -10.62 2.45
N ALA A 176 -4.82 -11.06 3.51
CA ALA A 176 -4.18 -11.79 4.60
C ALA A 176 -3.52 -13.09 4.13
N ASP A 177 -4.12 -13.75 3.12
CA ASP A 177 -3.55 -14.91 2.43
C ASP A 177 -2.20 -14.64 1.72
N LYS A 178 -1.93 -13.36 1.42
CA LYS A 178 -0.67 -12.90 0.85
C LYS A 178 0.29 -12.32 1.90
N GLY A 179 -0.04 -12.43 3.18
CA GLY A 179 0.77 -11.99 4.31
C GLY A 179 0.48 -10.57 4.80
N ALA A 180 -0.63 -9.95 4.38
CA ALA A 180 -1.06 -8.67 4.93
C ALA A 180 -1.44 -8.84 6.42
N PRO A 181 -0.93 -7.97 7.31
CA PRO A 181 -1.19 -8.09 8.74
C PRO A 181 -2.64 -7.77 9.09
N TYR A 182 -3.15 -8.40 10.13
CA TYR A 182 -4.45 -8.08 10.73
C TYR A 182 -4.46 -8.40 12.23
N GLU A 183 -5.37 -7.80 12.96
CA GLU A 183 -5.67 -8.17 14.35
C GLU A 183 -6.60 -9.39 14.33
N ASP A 184 -6.07 -10.54 14.71
CA ASP A 184 -6.82 -11.79 14.87
C ASP A 184 -7.53 -11.76 16.24
N VAL A 185 -8.76 -11.27 16.26
CA VAL A 185 -9.48 -11.00 17.51
C VAL A 185 -9.96 -12.29 18.17
N ASN A 186 -10.33 -13.30 17.38
CA ASN A 186 -10.81 -14.59 17.85
C ASN A 186 -9.70 -15.65 17.99
N ASN A 187 -8.47 -15.35 17.53
CA ASN A 187 -7.28 -16.21 17.57
C ASN A 187 -7.46 -17.54 16.82
N ASP A 188 -8.16 -17.54 15.69
CA ASP A 188 -8.35 -18.73 14.86
C ASP A 188 -7.35 -18.84 13.70
N GLY A 189 -6.54 -17.81 13.48
CA GLY A 189 -5.52 -17.75 12.43
C GLY A 189 -6.06 -17.45 11.03
N ASN A 190 -7.35 -17.12 10.90
CA ASN A 190 -7.99 -16.80 9.64
C ASN A 190 -8.50 -15.37 9.63
N TYR A 191 -8.42 -14.72 8.49
CA TYR A 191 -9.01 -13.39 8.34
C TYR A 191 -10.50 -13.51 7.98
N ASP A 192 -11.37 -12.97 8.83
CA ASP A 192 -12.77 -12.72 8.55
C ASP A 192 -13.06 -11.21 8.77
N PRO A 193 -13.56 -10.48 7.76
CA PRO A 193 -13.83 -9.04 7.87
C PRO A 193 -14.89 -8.68 8.92
N ASN A 194 -15.68 -9.66 9.40
CA ASN A 194 -16.68 -9.46 10.43
C ASN A 194 -16.13 -9.64 11.86
N GLU A 195 -14.99 -10.32 11.99
CA GLU A 195 -14.43 -10.72 13.29
C GLU A 195 -13.05 -10.07 13.53
N ASN A 196 -12.32 -9.78 12.45
CA ASN A 196 -10.95 -9.30 12.52
C ASN A 196 -10.83 -7.86 12.03
N ILE A 197 -9.73 -7.23 12.39
CA ILE A 197 -9.42 -5.86 11.99
C ILE A 197 -8.22 -5.88 11.04
N PRO A 198 -8.40 -5.55 9.75
CA PRO A 198 -7.30 -5.53 8.80
C PRO A 198 -6.31 -4.39 9.08
N GLY A 199 -5.07 -4.64 8.74
CA GLY A 199 -3.98 -3.71 8.97
C GLY A 199 -3.12 -4.08 10.17
N TYR A 200 -2.13 -3.25 10.42
CA TYR A 200 -1.24 -3.48 11.55
C TYR A 200 -1.97 -3.25 12.87
N PRO A 201 -1.83 -4.16 13.85
CA PRO A 201 -2.49 -4.02 15.14
C PRO A 201 -2.26 -2.66 15.79
N GLY A 202 -3.36 -1.97 16.09
CA GLY A 202 -3.31 -0.65 16.72
C GLY A 202 -3.08 0.53 15.78
N ALA A 203 -2.88 0.33 14.46
CA ALA A 203 -2.76 1.42 13.51
C ALA A 203 -4.12 2.03 13.16
N ASP A 204 -4.19 3.36 13.02
CA ASP A 204 -5.37 4.04 12.48
C ASP A 204 -5.55 3.77 10.99
N GLN A 205 -4.45 3.81 10.22
CA GLN A 205 -4.44 3.52 8.79
C GLN A 205 -3.27 2.60 8.45
N THR A 206 -3.52 1.63 7.57
CA THR A 206 -2.48 0.76 7.01
C THR A 206 -2.55 0.79 5.50
N LEU A 207 -1.39 0.98 4.88
CA LEU A 207 -1.17 0.73 3.46
C LEU A 207 -0.37 -0.57 3.32
N TRP A 208 -0.79 -1.41 2.38
CA TRP A 208 -0.11 -2.68 2.11
C TRP A 208 0.18 -2.84 0.63
N ILE A 209 1.39 -3.27 0.34
CA ILE A 209 1.86 -3.65 -1.01
C ILE A 209 2.73 -4.89 -0.93
N VAL A 210 2.90 -5.56 -2.05
CA VAL A 210 3.92 -6.59 -2.24
C VAL A 210 4.74 -6.21 -3.46
N ALA A 211 6.05 -6.02 -3.26
CA ALA A 211 6.98 -5.66 -4.32
C ALA A 211 8.27 -6.47 -4.21
N ASN A 212 8.98 -6.58 -5.31
CA ASN A 212 10.26 -7.30 -5.41
C ASN A 212 11.21 -6.56 -6.36
N ASP A 213 12.49 -6.95 -6.35
CA ASP A 213 13.52 -6.39 -7.21
C ASP A 213 13.99 -7.37 -8.33
N LEU A 214 13.24 -8.43 -8.58
CA LEU A 214 13.66 -9.51 -9.47
C LEU A 214 13.62 -9.20 -10.96
N ASN A 215 13.21 -7.99 -11.36
CA ASN A 215 13.31 -7.55 -12.75
C ASN A 215 14.73 -7.02 -13.06
N PRO A 216 15.59 -7.79 -13.75
CA PRO A 216 16.96 -7.38 -13.98
C PRO A 216 17.07 -6.13 -14.85
N GLY A 217 16.11 -5.89 -15.74
CA GLY A 217 16.05 -4.69 -16.57
C GLY A 217 15.84 -3.43 -15.75
N ILE A 218 14.98 -3.48 -14.72
CA ILE A 218 14.72 -2.37 -13.81
C ILE A 218 15.92 -2.19 -12.86
N SER A 219 16.33 -3.25 -12.15
CA SER A 219 17.44 -3.20 -11.20
C SER A 219 18.74 -2.68 -11.84
N ALA A 220 19.12 -3.21 -13.00
CA ALA A 220 20.34 -2.81 -13.67
C ALA A 220 20.28 -1.36 -14.16
N SER A 221 19.13 -0.89 -14.64
CA SER A 221 18.99 0.49 -15.13
C SER A 221 19.06 1.53 -14.03
N VAL A 222 18.60 1.17 -12.82
CA VAL A 222 18.50 2.10 -11.69
C VAL A 222 19.73 2.06 -10.80
N TYR A 223 20.22 0.87 -10.48
CA TYR A 223 21.30 0.67 -9.51
C TYR A 223 22.57 0.06 -10.11
N GLY A 224 22.56 -0.24 -11.41
CA GLY A 224 23.74 -0.78 -12.12
C GLY A 224 24.13 -2.19 -11.69
N SER A 225 23.24 -2.91 -11.01
CA SER A 225 23.49 -4.25 -10.51
C SER A 225 22.33 -5.20 -10.74
N PRO A 226 22.57 -6.52 -10.79
CA PRO A 226 21.50 -7.51 -10.80
C PRO A 226 20.64 -7.44 -9.55
N PRO A 227 19.44 -8.07 -9.57
CA PRO A 227 18.57 -8.19 -8.40
C PRO A 227 19.28 -8.81 -7.18
N ILE A 228 18.74 -8.49 -6.00
CA ILE A 228 19.19 -9.12 -4.75
C ILE A 228 18.36 -10.39 -4.48
N GLY A 229 17.06 -10.36 -4.77
CA GLY A 229 16.11 -11.45 -4.54
C GLY A 229 15.27 -11.31 -3.30
#